data_bb80cf5013dc4593487289a0973a86b2
#
_entry.id   bb80cf5013dc4593487289a0973a86b2
#
_cell.length_a   1.000
_cell.length_b   1.000
_cell.length_c   1.000
_cell.angle_alpha   90.00
_cell.angle_beta   90.00
_cell.angle_gamma   90.00
#
_symmetry.space_group_name_H-M   'P 1'
#
loop_
_entity.id
_entity.type
_entity.pdbx_description
1 polymer ?
#
loop_
_entity_poly.entity_id
_entity_poly.type
_entity_poly.pdbx_seq_one_letter_code
_entity_poly.pdbx_strand_id
1 'polypeptide(L)'
;MSQNISQIKHYRSQSLQLLDKSLSVLRSGRWSQTEELLWGSLMLAVKSHALCNGKTISNEETAQNYAYEIGIESNERTITESFKQLSGFSDTLERVQDERTRVDYLFLLLDDVSAGVEKIWDLIEEITFNKDCQSSESEQYDL
;
A
#
# COMPACT_ATOMS: atom_id res chain seq x y z
N MET A 1 -1.74 17.52 -14.48
CA MET A 1 -2.71 16.94 -13.54
C MET A 1 -3.42 15.72 -14.07
N SER A 2 -3.97 15.76 -15.30
CA SER A 2 -4.61 14.57 -15.87
C SER A 2 -3.67 13.39 -16.05
N GLN A 3 -2.40 13.66 -16.36
CA GLN A 3 -1.38 12.61 -16.49
C GLN A 3 -1.11 11.92 -15.16
N ASN A 4 -1.06 12.67 -14.06
CA ASN A 4 -0.83 12.11 -12.73
C ASN A 4 -2.01 11.25 -12.28
N ILE A 5 -3.23 11.68 -12.54
CA ILE A 5 -4.43 10.92 -12.20
C ILE A 5 -4.47 9.61 -12.96
N SER A 6 -4.15 9.63 -14.25
CA SER A 6 -4.10 8.45 -15.09
C SER A 6 -3.04 7.47 -14.59
N GLN A 7 -1.86 7.98 -14.24
CA GLN A 7 -0.77 7.18 -13.70
C GLN A 7 -1.13 6.57 -12.36
N ILE A 8 -1.79 7.32 -11.48
CA ILE A 8 -2.23 6.85 -10.17
C ILE A 8 -3.24 5.72 -10.32
N LYS A 9 -4.19 5.86 -11.25
CA LYS A 9 -5.17 4.80 -11.53
C LYS A 9 -4.49 3.52 -12.02
N HIS A 10 -3.48 3.66 -12.86
CA HIS A 10 -2.70 2.54 -13.35
C HIS A 10 -1.95 1.85 -12.22
N TYR A 11 -1.31 2.61 -11.34
CA TYR A 11 -0.61 2.07 -10.17
C TYR A 11 -1.56 1.38 -9.21
N ARG A 12 -2.77 1.93 -9.04
CA ARG A 12 -3.79 1.31 -8.20
C ARG A 12 -4.17 -0.06 -8.73
N SER A 13 -4.43 -0.15 -10.03
CA SER A 13 -4.77 -1.41 -10.68
C SER A 13 -3.66 -2.44 -10.47
N GLN A 14 -2.41 -2.05 -10.69
CA GLN A 14 -1.25 -2.92 -10.49
C GLN A 14 -1.10 -3.33 -9.03
N SER A 15 -1.25 -2.39 -8.10
CA SER A 15 -1.13 -2.65 -6.67
C SER A 15 -2.14 -3.70 -6.20
N LEU A 16 -3.40 -3.56 -6.62
CA LEU A 16 -4.46 -4.49 -6.24
C LEU A 16 -4.28 -5.86 -6.91
N GLN A 17 -3.78 -5.90 -8.15
CA GLN A 17 -3.45 -7.16 -8.82
C GLN A 17 -2.34 -7.90 -8.10
N LEU A 18 -1.34 -7.18 -7.59
CA LEU A 18 -0.26 -7.78 -6.82
C LEU A 18 -0.76 -8.39 -5.51
N LEU A 19 -1.73 -7.73 -4.85
CA LEU A 19 -2.35 -8.29 -3.65
C LEU A 19 -3.09 -9.60 -3.96
N ASP A 20 -3.90 -9.62 -5.01
CA ASP A 20 -4.62 -10.82 -5.43
C ASP A 20 -3.65 -11.95 -5.77
N LYS A 21 -2.59 -11.63 -6.49
CA LYS A 21 -1.59 -12.61 -6.88
C LYS A 21 -0.83 -13.14 -5.65
N SER A 22 -0.57 -12.28 -4.66
CA SER A 22 0.12 -12.69 -3.43
C SER A 22 -0.67 -13.75 -2.68
N LEU A 23 -1.99 -13.66 -2.67
CA LEU A 23 -2.85 -14.66 -2.04
C LEU A 23 -2.74 -16.02 -2.75
N SER A 24 -2.78 -16.04 -4.07
CA SER A 24 -2.60 -17.25 -4.86
C SER A 24 -1.25 -17.90 -4.62
N VAL A 25 -0.20 -17.08 -4.60
CA VAL A 25 1.17 -17.54 -4.39
C VAL A 25 1.36 -18.07 -2.97
N LEU A 26 0.72 -17.42 -2.00
CA LEU A 26 0.74 -17.87 -0.59
C LEU A 26 0.13 -19.27 -0.47
N ARG A 27 -1.00 -19.49 -1.12
CA ARG A 27 -1.67 -20.79 -1.12
C ARG A 27 -0.83 -21.90 -1.75
N SER A 28 0.05 -21.53 -2.70
CA SER A 28 0.95 -22.49 -3.35
C SER A 28 2.24 -22.73 -2.57
N GLY A 29 2.45 -22.04 -1.43
CA GLY A 29 3.60 -22.23 -0.56
C GLY A 29 4.87 -21.48 -0.97
N ARG A 30 4.77 -20.51 -1.85
CA ARG A 30 5.92 -19.73 -2.33
C ARG A 30 6.10 -18.47 -1.49
N TRP A 31 6.71 -18.63 -0.33
CA TRP A 31 6.80 -17.55 0.67
C TRP A 31 7.58 -16.33 0.19
N SER A 32 8.76 -16.54 -0.42
CA SER A 32 9.59 -15.43 -0.91
C SER A 32 8.88 -14.60 -1.98
N GLN A 33 8.18 -15.26 -2.88
CA GLN A 33 7.43 -14.60 -3.94
C GLN A 33 6.25 -13.81 -3.35
N THR A 34 5.61 -14.36 -2.32
CA THR A 34 4.53 -13.68 -1.59
C THR A 34 5.04 -12.36 -1.01
N GLU A 35 6.20 -12.38 -0.36
CA GLU A 35 6.81 -11.18 0.22
C GLU A 35 7.07 -10.13 -0.86
N GLU A 36 7.66 -10.52 -1.98
CA GLU A 36 7.96 -9.59 -3.08
C GLU A 36 6.70 -8.93 -3.63
N LEU A 37 5.64 -9.70 -3.79
CA LEU A 37 4.36 -9.18 -4.31
C LEU A 37 3.73 -8.21 -3.32
N LEU A 38 3.78 -8.50 -2.03
CA LEU A 38 3.25 -7.61 -0.99
C LEU A 38 4.04 -6.30 -0.93
N TRP A 39 5.39 -6.38 -1.00
CA TRP A 39 6.22 -5.18 -1.07
C TRP A 39 5.90 -4.35 -2.30
N GLY A 40 5.76 -5.00 -3.46
CA GLY A 40 5.42 -4.31 -4.70
C GLY A 40 4.10 -3.56 -4.59
N SER A 41 3.08 -4.20 -4.03
CA SER A 41 1.76 -3.59 -3.85
C SER A 41 1.84 -2.38 -2.90
N LEU A 42 2.49 -2.55 -1.77
CA LEU A 42 2.62 -1.51 -0.76
C LEU A 42 3.42 -0.31 -1.29
N MET A 43 4.51 -0.58 -1.99
CA MET A 43 5.35 0.48 -2.59
C MET A 43 4.61 1.29 -3.63
N LEU A 44 3.79 0.65 -4.47
CA LEU A 44 2.97 1.36 -5.46
C LEU A 44 1.98 2.31 -4.79
N ALA A 45 1.36 1.86 -3.70
CA ALA A 45 0.43 2.70 -2.95
C ALA A 45 1.13 3.92 -2.34
N VAL A 46 2.29 3.70 -1.71
CA VAL A 46 3.08 4.76 -1.07
C VAL A 46 3.59 5.77 -2.11
N LYS A 47 4.13 5.27 -3.23
CA LYS A 47 4.61 6.13 -4.32
C LYS A 47 3.49 6.99 -4.89
N SER A 48 2.30 6.40 -5.03
CA SER A 48 1.15 7.13 -5.56
C SER A 48 0.69 8.23 -4.61
N HIS A 49 0.69 7.95 -3.30
CA HIS A 49 0.36 8.96 -2.30
C HIS A 49 1.37 10.12 -2.33
N ALA A 50 2.66 9.79 -2.44
CA ALA A 50 3.71 10.79 -2.53
C ALA A 50 3.53 11.65 -3.78
N LEU A 51 3.19 11.02 -4.90
CA LEU A 51 2.96 11.73 -6.16
C LEU A 51 1.81 12.72 -6.04
N CYS A 52 0.75 12.37 -5.31
CA CYS A 52 -0.38 13.28 -5.04
C CYS A 52 0.08 14.53 -4.29
N ASN A 53 1.12 14.42 -3.48
CA ASN A 53 1.67 15.53 -2.69
C ASN A 53 2.90 16.17 -3.34
N GLY A 54 3.17 15.84 -4.60
CA GLY A 54 4.30 16.40 -5.33
C GLY A 54 5.66 15.92 -4.86
N LYS A 55 5.70 14.76 -4.19
CA LYS A 55 6.94 14.16 -3.69
C LYS A 55 7.28 12.92 -4.50
N THR A 56 8.57 12.62 -4.58
CA THR A 56 9.08 11.43 -5.25
C THR A 56 9.82 10.54 -4.27
N ILE A 57 9.57 9.25 -4.35
CA ILE A 57 10.21 8.26 -3.48
C ILE A 57 11.23 7.49 -4.31
N SER A 58 12.50 7.50 -3.88
CA SER A 58 13.60 6.92 -4.64
C SER A 58 14.05 5.55 -4.12
N ASN A 59 13.79 5.23 -2.85
CA ASN A 59 14.23 3.96 -2.27
C ASN A 59 13.28 3.48 -1.18
N GLU A 60 13.54 2.27 -0.70
CA GLU A 60 12.71 1.59 0.29
C GLU A 60 12.69 2.31 1.64
N GLU A 61 13.84 2.82 2.08
CA GLU A 61 13.95 3.55 3.34
C GLU A 61 13.10 4.82 3.31
N THR A 62 13.18 5.58 2.24
CA THR A 62 12.39 6.80 2.04
C THR A 62 10.89 6.47 2.03
N ALA A 63 10.53 5.37 1.38
CA ALA A 63 9.14 4.90 1.32
C ALA A 63 8.62 4.56 2.70
N GLN A 64 9.42 3.85 3.50
CA GLN A 64 9.04 3.46 4.84
C GLN A 64 8.83 4.66 5.75
N ASN A 65 9.75 5.63 5.70
CA ASN A 65 9.64 6.88 6.47
C ASN A 65 8.40 7.67 6.07
N TYR A 66 8.14 7.75 4.77
CA TYR A 66 6.96 8.43 4.24
C TYR A 66 5.67 7.77 4.72
N ALA A 67 5.64 6.43 4.72
CA ALA A 67 4.48 5.67 5.16
C ALA A 67 4.21 5.90 6.67
N TYR A 68 5.24 5.98 7.48
CA TYR A 68 5.09 6.28 8.89
C TYR A 68 4.51 7.68 9.10
N GLU A 69 4.96 8.66 8.31
CA GLU A 69 4.42 10.02 8.37
C GLU A 69 2.93 10.04 7.97
N ILE A 70 2.57 9.33 6.90
CA ILE A 70 1.17 9.22 6.48
C ILE A 70 0.33 8.62 7.60
N GLY A 71 0.81 7.54 8.22
CA GLY A 71 0.09 6.85 9.28
C GLY A 71 -0.14 7.75 10.49
N ILE A 72 0.86 8.54 10.84
CA ILE A 72 0.77 9.49 11.97
C ILE A 72 -0.20 10.62 11.65
N GLU A 73 -0.05 11.26 10.48
CA GLU A 73 -0.87 12.40 10.07
C GLU A 73 -2.34 12.02 9.91
N SER A 74 -2.62 10.83 9.37
CA SER A 74 -3.97 10.34 9.15
C SER A 74 -4.55 9.61 10.36
N ASN A 75 -3.73 9.37 11.39
CA ASN A 75 -4.09 8.57 12.56
C ASN A 75 -4.50 7.14 12.18
N GLU A 76 -3.84 6.59 11.17
CA GLU A 76 -4.10 5.22 10.67
C GLU A 76 -2.94 4.29 11.02
N ARG A 77 -3.05 3.58 12.13
CA ARG A 77 -2.06 2.61 12.59
C ARG A 77 -1.85 1.48 11.60
N THR A 78 -2.89 1.13 10.88
CA THR A 78 -2.87 0.04 9.91
C THR A 78 -1.76 0.23 8.89
N ILE A 79 -1.49 1.48 8.48
CA ILE A 79 -0.45 1.79 7.50
C ILE A 79 0.94 1.51 8.08
N THR A 80 1.23 2.01 9.29
CA THR A 80 2.53 1.77 9.93
C THR A 80 2.72 0.30 10.28
N GLU A 81 1.68 -0.37 10.74
CA GLU A 81 1.74 -1.79 11.09
C GLU A 81 2.01 -2.68 9.87
N SER A 82 1.45 -2.34 8.71
CA SER A 82 1.70 -3.12 7.50
C SER A 82 3.18 -3.13 7.12
N PHE A 83 3.87 -1.99 7.26
CA PHE A 83 5.31 -1.90 7.02
C PHE A 83 6.11 -2.68 8.03
N LYS A 84 5.76 -2.57 9.32
CA LYS A 84 6.44 -3.31 10.38
C LYS A 84 6.30 -4.81 10.20
N GLN A 85 5.09 -5.28 9.92
CA GLN A 85 4.81 -6.70 9.71
C GLN A 85 5.62 -7.24 8.54
N LEU A 86 5.61 -6.51 7.44
CA LEU A 86 6.31 -6.94 6.23
C LEU A 86 7.83 -6.91 6.42
N SER A 87 8.35 -5.92 7.15
CA SER A 87 9.78 -5.84 7.47
C SER A 87 10.25 -7.02 8.32
N GLY A 88 9.37 -7.56 9.17
CA GLY A 88 9.69 -8.71 10.03
C GLY A 88 9.40 -10.07 9.40
N PHE A 89 8.99 -10.10 8.14
CA PHE A 89 8.53 -11.31 7.46
C PHE A 89 9.57 -12.43 7.48
N SER A 90 10.77 -12.16 6.98
CA SER A 90 11.84 -13.16 6.90
C SER A 90 12.27 -13.67 8.28
N ASP A 91 12.44 -12.76 9.24
CA ASP A 91 12.83 -13.12 10.61
C ASP A 91 11.78 -14.02 11.26
N THR A 92 10.51 -13.70 11.07
CA THR A 92 9.42 -14.49 11.64
C THR A 92 9.38 -15.88 11.02
N LEU A 93 9.57 -15.99 9.72
CA LEU A 93 9.62 -17.29 9.04
C LEU A 93 10.75 -18.17 9.54
N GLU A 94 11.91 -17.57 9.83
CA GLU A 94 13.05 -18.32 10.37
C GLU A 94 12.78 -18.82 11.78
N ARG A 95 12.08 -18.04 12.61
CA ARG A 95 11.78 -18.41 14.00
C ARG A 95 10.69 -19.45 14.12
N VAL A 96 9.69 -19.40 13.25
CA VAL A 96 8.55 -20.29 13.30
C VAL A 96 8.83 -21.51 12.44
N GLN A 97 9.10 -22.63 13.09
CA GLN A 97 9.43 -23.88 12.41
C GLN A 97 8.20 -24.74 12.11
N ASP A 98 7.13 -24.55 12.88
CA ASP A 98 5.89 -25.27 12.66
C ASP A 98 5.15 -24.73 11.43
N GLU A 99 4.92 -25.62 10.45
CA GLU A 99 4.32 -25.25 9.16
C GLU A 99 2.91 -24.65 9.31
N ARG A 100 2.12 -25.22 10.19
CA ARG A 100 0.76 -24.73 10.42
C ARG A 100 0.75 -23.32 10.98
N THR A 101 1.63 -23.07 11.95
CA THR A 101 1.78 -21.75 12.54
C THR A 101 2.28 -20.74 11.51
N ARG A 102 3.18 -21.16 10.61
CA ARG A 102 3.66 -20.31 9.51
C ARG A 102 2.52 -19.89 8.59
N VAL A 103 1.70 -20.84 8.21
CA VAL A 103 0.57 -20.57 7.31
C VAL A 103 -0.39 -19.59 7.95
N ASP A 104 -0.76 -19.83 9.22
CA ASP A 104 -1.65 -18.93 9.96
C ASP A 104 -1.07 -17.52 10.07
N TYR A 105 0.22 -17.42 10.37
CA TYR A 105 0.91 -16.14 10.47
C TYR A 105 0.90 -15.40 9.13
N LEU A 106 1.15 -16.13 8.03
CA LEU A 106 1.21 -15.53 6.69
C LEU A 106 -0.15 -15.00 6.25
N PHE A 107 -1.22 -15.71 6.59
CA PHE A 107 -2.58 -15.22 6.29
C PHE A 107 -2.90 -13.95 7.08
N LEU A 108 -2.51 -13.90 8.36
CA LEU A 108 -2.69 -12.70 9.18
C LEU A 108 -1.87 -11.53 8.62
N LEU A 109 -0.63 -11.80 8.23
CA LEU A 109 0.24 -10.80 7.60
C LEU A 109 -0.38 -10.26 6.31
N LEU A 110 -0.89 -11.16 5.48
CA LEU A 110 -1.54 -10.79 4.23
C LEU A 110 -2.72 -9.84 4.49
N ASP A 111 -3.55 -10.19 5.48
CA ASP A 111 -4.69 -9.36 5.86
C ASP A 111 -4.24 -7.98 6.35
N ASP A 112 -3.21 -7.94 7.19
CA ASP A 112 -2.69 -6.68 7.74
C ASP A 112 -2.11 -5.79 6.64
N VAL A 113 -1.32 -6.37 5.74
CA VAL A 113 -0.72 -5.62 4.62
C VAL A 113 -1.80 -5.15 3.65
N SER A 114 -2.76 -6.01 3.34
CA SER A 114 -3.88 -5.65 2.46
C SER A 114 -4.68 -4.49 3.03
N ALA A 115 -4.96 -4.53 4.33
CA ALA A 115 -5.67 -3.43 5.01
C ALA A 115 -4.88 -2.13 4.93
N GLY A 116 -3.56 -2.19 5.13
CA GLY A 116 -2.69 -1.02 5.02
C GLY A 116 -2.67 -0.43 3.62
N VAL A 117 -2.55 -1.28 2.61
CA VAL A 117 -2.59 -0.86 1.21
C VAL A 117 -3.93 -0.19 0.88
N GLU A 118 -5.03 -0.82 1.27
CA GLU A 118 -6.37 -0.28 1.03
C GLU A 118 -6.56 1.07 1.71
N LYS A 119 -6.05 1.24 2.92
CA LYS A 119 -6.13 2.52 3.64
C LYS A 119 -5.36 3.62 2.91
N ILE A 120 -4.18 3.31 2.38
CA ILE A 120 -3.42 4.28 1.59
C ILE A 120 -4.21 4.69 0.35
N TRP A 121 -4.81 3.73 -0.36
CA TRP A 121 -5.63 4.04 -1.54
C TRP A 121 -6.87 4.86 -1.19
N ASP A 122 -7.49 4.59 -0.04
CA ASP A 122 -8.62 5.40 0.45
C ASP A 122 -8.19 6.85 0.67
N LEU A 123 -7.02 7.07 1.26
CA LEU A 123 -6.47 8.41 1.48
C LEU A 123 -6.19 9.12 0.15
N ILE A 124 -5.65 8.40 -0.82
CA ILE A 124 -5.40 8.93 -2.16
C ILE A 124 -6.70 9.34 -2.83
N GLU A 125 -7.73 8.51 -2.72
CA GLU A 125 -9.04 8.78 -3.27
C GLU A 125 -9.65 10.05 -2.67
N GLU A 126 -9.53 10.24 -1.35
CA GLU A 126 -9.98 11.44 -0.68
C GLU A 126 -9.28 12.69 -1.20
N ILE A 127 -7.96 12.64 -1.35
CA ILE A 127 -7.16 13.76 -1.87
C ILE A 127 -7.59 14.09 -3.29
N THR A 128 -7.70 13.07 -4.14
CA THR A 128 -8.07 13.22 -5.54
C THR A 128 -9.49 13.74 -5.69
N PHE A 129 -10.42 13.18 -4.91
CA PHE A 129 -11.81 13.59 -4.90
C PHE A 129 -11.96 15.04 -4.46
N ASN A 130 -11.27 15.44 -3.40
CA ASN A 130 -11.33 16.81 -2.90
C ASN A 130 -10.83 17.82 -3.94
N LYS A 131 -9.75 17.48 -4.65
CA LYS A 131 -9.23 18.33 -5.73
C LYS A 131 -10.22 18.45 -6.87
N ASP A 132 -10.83 17.34 -7.28
CA ASP A 132 -11.85 17.34 -8.34
C ASP A 132 -13.08 18.13 -7.92
N CYS A 133 -13.51 17.97 -6.67
CA CYS A 133 -14.64 18.74 -6.12
C CYS A 133 -14.35 20.23 -6.12
N GLN A 134 -13.15 20.64 -5.72
CA GLN A 134 -12.74 22.03 -5.73
C GLN A 134 -12.75 22.61 -7.15
N SER A 135 -12.25 21.86 -8.12
CA SER A 135 -12.26 22.26 -9.52
C SER A 135 -13.69 22.43 -10.03
N SER A 136 -14.57 21.50 -9.71
CA SER A 136 -15.97 21.55 -10.10
C SER A 136 -16.67 22.74 -9.48
N GLU A 137 -16.41 23.03 -8.23
CA GLU A 137 -16.97 24.18 -7.54
C GLU A 137 -16.53 25.50 -8.18
N SER A 138 -15.23 25.59 -8.55
CA SER A 138 -14.71 26.75 -9.25
C SER A 138 -15.45 26.98 -10.57
N GLU A 139 -15.68 25.91 -11.33
CA GLU A 139 -16.41 25.98 -12.59
C GLU A 139 -17.85 26.45 -12.38
N GLN A 140 -18.48 25.97 -11.32
CA GLN A 140 -19.85 26.37 -10.99
C GLN A 140 -19.94 27.84 -10.60
N TYR A 141 -18.96 28.35 -9.89
CA TYR A 141 -18.95 29.76 -9.49
C TYR A 141 -18.67 30.70 -10.65
N ASP A 142 -17.99 30.23 -11.67
CA ASP A 142 -17.72 31.03 -12.88
C ASP A 142 -18.97 31.19 -13.77
N LEU A 143 -19.97 30.39 -13.53
CA LEU A 143 -21.24 30.47 -14.24
C LEU A 143 -22.16 31.53 -13.61
#